data_f42ec5da8a538b8a0c2d49a4b53ed433
#
_entry.id   f42ec5da8a538b8a0c2d49a4b53ed433
#
_cell.length_a   1.000
_cell.length_b   1.000
_cell.length_c   1.000
_cell.angle_alpha   90.00
_cell.angle_beta   90.00
_cell.angle_gamma   90.00
#
_symmetry.space_group_name_H-M   'P 1'
#
loop_
_entity.id
_entity.type
_entity.pdbx_description
1 polymer ?
#
loop_
_entity_poly.entity_id
_entity_poly.type
_entity_poly.pdbx_seq_one_letter_code
_entity_poly.pdbx_strand_id
1 'polypeptide(L)'
;RPLRALKLWLAFKVHGAQGMRDAVEANLAQAQLLYTMAHTAPDFDVLESIPQLSTVPLRHIPQNLSTAGNSRINAHNADLQLALVADGRIYISPAQIDGNTWLRPCFTNFRTTNADVQVAFDVIREVSNALASA
;
A
#
# COMPACT_ATOMS: atom_id res chain seq x y z
N ARG A 1 5.02 -33.23 -3.21
CA ARG A 1 4.47 -31.87 -3.47
C ARG A 1 3.48 -31.51 -2.35
N PRO A 2 3.56 -30.34 -1.77
CA PRO A 2 2.58 -29.94 -0.76
C PRO A 2 1.17 -29.87 -1.38
N LEU A 3 0.18 -30.45 -0.70
CA LEU A 3 -1.21 -30.49 -1.17
C LEU A 3 -1.88 -29.11 -0.95
N ARG A 4 -1.54 -28.14 -1.79
CA ARG A 4 -2.01 -26.73 -1.66
C ARG A 4 -3.53 -26.62 -1.76
N ALA A 5 -4.16 -27.46 -2.56
CA ALA A 5 -5.61 -27.51 -2.71
C ALA A 5 -6.35 -27.84 -1.39
N LEU A 6 -5.74 -28.63 -0.50
CA LEU A 6 -6.35 -28.97 0.79
C LEU A 6 -6.54 -27.72 1.68
N LYS A 7 -5.58 -26.81 1.69
CA LYS A 7 -5.68 -25.57 2.47
C LYS A 7 -6.87 -24.72 1.99
N LEU A 8 -7.01 -24.57 0.68
CA LEU A 8 -8.12 -23.84 0.08
C LEU A 8 -9.46 -24.53 0.37
N TRP A 9 -9.52 -25.87 0.22
CA TRP A 9 -10.72 -26.65 0.52
C TRP A 9 -11.15 -26.50 1.99
N LEU A 10 -10.18 -26.59 2.92
CA LEU A 10 -10.45 -26.39 4.35
C LEU A 10 -10.95 -24.96 4.64
N ALA A 11 -10.36 -23.94 4.03
CA ALA A 11 -10.81 -22.57 4.19
C ALA A 11 -12.27 -22.40 3.74
N PHE A 12 -12.66 -22.97 2.58
CA PHE A 12 -14.05 -22.97 2.13
C PHE A 12 -14.97 -23.77 3.05
N LYS A 13 -14.50 -24.88 3.64
CA LYS A 13 -15.28 -25.65 4.60
C LYS A 13 -15.53 -24.90 5.90
N VAL A 14 -14.54 -24.14 6.37
CA VAL A 14 -14.63 -23.40 7.64
C VAL A 14 -15.41 -22.10 7.47
N HIS A 15 -15.12 -21.32 6.44
CA HIS A 15 -15.65 -19.96 6.27
C HIS A 15 -16.81 -19.88 5.28
N GLY A 16 -17.04 -20.92 4.47
CA GLY A 16 -18.00 -20.91 3.38
C GLY A 16 -17.59 -20.00 2.22
N ALA A 17 -18.34 -20.06 1.13
CA ALA A 17 -18.10 -19.19 -0.02
C ALA A 17 -18.39 -17.70 0.28
N GLN A 18 -19.40 -17.44 1.13
CA GLN A 18 -19.75 -16.07 1.51
C GLN A 18 -18.64 -15.44 2.35
N GLY A 19 -18.13 -16.11 3.39
CA GLY A 19 -17.04 -15.57 4.20
C GLY A 19 -15.75 -15.30 3.40
N MET A 20 -15.47 -16.13 2.39
CA MET A 20 -14.34 -15.86 1.47
C MET A 20 -14.59 -14.63 0.59
N ARG A 21 -15.83 -14.43 0.12
CA ARG A 21 -16.22 -13.24 -0.65
C ARG A 21 -16.11 -11.98 0.21
N ASP A 22 -16.67 -11.99 1.40
CA ASP A 22 -16.66 -10.86 2.33
C ASP A 22 -15.23 -10.42 2.66
N ALA A 23 -14.31 -11.36 2.85
CA ALA A 23 -12.90 -11.06 3.08
C ALA A 23 -12.23 -10.39 1.87
N VAL A 24 -12.53 -10.84 0.65
CA VAL A 24 -12.01 -10.20 -0.57
C VAL A 24 -12.60 -8.81 -0.77
N GLU A 25 -13.91 -8.67 -0.59
CA GLU A 25 -14.59 -7.36 -0.72
C GLU A 25 -14.08 -6.35 0.32
N ALA A 26 -13.83 -6.78 1.55
CA ALA A 26 -13.20 -5.94 2.56
C ALA A 26 -11.80 -5.46 2.14
N ASN A 27 -10.96 -6.35 1.60
CA ASN A 27 -9.64 -5.96 1.10
C ASN A 27 -9.71 -4.98 -0.08
N LEU A 28 -10.69 -5.14 -0.98
CA LEU A 28 -10.93 -4.20 -2.08
C LEU A 28 -11.38 -2.83 -1.56
N ALA A 29 -12.28 -2.81 -0.57
CA ALA A 29 -12.74 -1.57 0.07
C ALA A 29 -11.59 -0.83 0.78
N GLN A 30 -10.69 -1.56 1.45
CA GLN A 30 -9.49 -0.99 2.08
C GLN A 30 -8.53 -0.37 1.05
N ALA A 31 -8.35 -1.02 -0.10
CA ALA A 31 -7.55 -0.47 -1.19
C ALA A 31 -8.18 0.83 -1.73
N GLN A 32 -9.49 0.86 -1.94
CA GLN A 32 -10.19 2.07 -2.37
C GLN A 32 -10.11 3.19 -1.33
N LEU A 33 -10.18 2.86 -0.04
CA LEU A 33 -10.00 3.83 1.04
C LEU A 33 -8.61 4.46 0.98
N LEU A 34 -7.54 3.65 0.92
CA LEU A 34 -6.17 4.15 0.81
C LEU A 34 -5.98 5.00 -0.44
N TYR A 35 -6.50 4.54 -1.59
CA TYR A 35 -6.46 5.30 -2.84
C TYR A 35 -7.10 6.68 -2.68
N THR A 36 -8.30 6.75 -2.10
CA THR A 36 -9.01 8.02 -1.89
C THR A 36 -8.23 8.95 -0.98
N MET A 37 -7.66 8.44 0.10
CA MET A 37 -6.83 9.21 1.02
C MET A 37 -5.59 9.79 0.32
N ALA A 38 -4.88 8.97 -0.44
CA ALA A 38 -3.68 9.38 -1.18
C ALA A 38 -4.03 10.34 -2.34
N HIS A 39 -5.12 10.08 -3.07
CA HIS A 39 -5.55 10.92 -4.19
C HIS A 39 -5.97 12.34 -3.75
N THR A 40 -6.52 12.49 -2.55
CA THR A 40 -6.92 13.79 -2.01
C THR A 40 -5.78 14.53 -1.30
N ALA A 41 -4.68 13.85 -1.02
CA ALA A 41 -3.55 14.42 -0.30
C ALA A 41 -2.55 15.09 -1.28
N PRO A 42 -2.15 16.34 -1.04
CA PRO A 42 -1.29 17.08 -1.98
C PRO A 42 0.16 16.58 -2.02
N ASP A 43 0.55 15.76 -1.06
CA ASP A 43 1.89 15.19 -0.88
C ASP A 43 1.99 13.74 -1.41
N PHE A 44 0.94 13.24 -2.06
CA PHE A 44 0.92 11.91 -2.67
C PHE A 44 0.53 11.97 -4.15
N ASP A 45 1.08 11.02 -4.90
CA ASP A 45 0.71 10.72 -6.27
C ASP A 45 0.20 9.28 -6.35
N VAL A 46 -0.85 9.05 -7.11
CA VAL A 46 -1.48 7.74 -7.35
C VAL A 46 -1.71 7.54 -8.83
N LEU A 47 -1.90 6.30 -9.27
CA LEU A 47 -2.30 6.04 -10.64
C LEU A 47 -3.69 6.63 -10.92
N GLU A 48 -3.92 7.09 -12.16
CA GLU A 48 -5.19 7.73 -12.55
C GLU A 48 -6.42 6.81 -12.41
N SER A 49 -6.22 5.50 -12.54
CA SER A 49 -7.30 4.53 -12.44
C SER A 49 -7.53 4.09 -11.00
N ILE A 50 -8.80 4.09 -10.58
CA ILE A 50 -9.23 3.49 -9.31
C ILE A 50 -8.80 2.02 -9.26
N PRO A 51 -8.17 1.55 -8.17
CA PRO A 51 -7.71 0.17 -8.07
C PRO A 51 -8.87 -0.82 -8.17
N GLN A 52 -8.75 -1.78 -9.08
CA GLN A 52 -9.70 -2.89 -9.25
C GLN A 52 -9.31 -4.12 -8.39
N LEU A 53 -8.09 -4.11 -7.85
CA LEU A 53 -7.57 -5.14 -6.96
C LEU A 53 -7.20 -4.53 -5.61
N SER A 54 -6.84 -5.36 -4.66
CA SER A 54 -6.42 -4.94 -3.32
C SER A 54 -4.99 -4.36 -3.25
N THR A 55 -4.53 -3.73 -4.32
CA THR A 55 -3.18 -3.15 -4.44
C THR A 55 -3.28 -1.70 -4.88
N VAL A 56 -2.58 -0.81 -4.20
CA VAL A 56 -2.61 0.64 -4.46
C VAL A 56 -1.19 1.15 -4.65
N PRO A 57 -0.67 1.25 -5.88
CA PRO A 57 0.57 1.97 -6.12
C PRO A 57 0.41 3.44 -5.76
N LEU A 58 1.29 3.96 -4.92
CA LEU A 58 1.35 5.36 -4.52
C LEU A 58 2.81 5.83 -4.41
N ARG A 59 3.03 7.13 -4.56
CA ARG A 59 4.32 7.80 -4.37
C ARG A 59 4.14 8.94 -3.38
N HIS A 60 5.08 9.10 -2.48
CA HIS A 60 5.14 10.30 -1.66
C HIS A 60 6.00 11.36 -2.36
N ILE A 61 5.48 12.58 -2.47
CA ILE A 61 6.12 13.74 -3.08
C ILE A 61 6.15 14.87 -2.05
N PRO A 62 7.16 14.91 -1.17
CA PRO A 62 7.25 15.94 -0.16
C PRO A 62 7.39 17.32 -0.81
N GLN A 63 6.95 18.36 -0.13
CA GLN A 63 6.86 19.72 -0.66
C GLN A 63 8.18 20.24 -1.24
N ASN A 64 9.32 19.90 -0.64
CA ASN A 64 10.66 20.27 -1.12
C ASN A 64 11.07 19.52 -2.41
N LEU A 65 10.33 18.50 -2.83
CA LEU A 65 10.53 17.76 -4.07
C LEU A 65 9.41 17.99 -5.09
N SER A 66 8.40 18.80 -4.80
CA SER A 66 7.25 19.03 -5.69
C SER A 66 7.62 19.55 -7.08
N THR A 67 8.74 20.26 -7.21
CA THR A 67 9.30 20.76 -8.49
C THR A 67 10.51 19.96 -8.96
N ALA A 68 10.87 18.88 -8.25
CA ALA A 68 12.05 18.08 -8.60
C ALA A 68 11.75 17.13 -9.76
N GLY A 69 12.79 16.80 -10.53
CA GLY A 69 12.67 15.78 -11.57
C GLY A 69 12.42 14.37 -10.99
N ASN A 70 11.83 13.50 -11.82
CA ASN A 70 11.46 12.12 -11.44
C ASN A 70 12.60 11.32 -10.79
N SER A 71 13.86 11.55 -11.17
CA SER A 71 15.00 10.85 -10.57
C SER A 71 15.11 11.08 -9.06
N ARG A 72 14.90 12.32 -8.59
CA ARG A 72 14.95 12.65 -7.16
C ARG A 72 13.74 12.08 -6.40
N ILE A 73 12.55 12.14 -7.01
CA ILE A 73 11.34 11.56 -6.45
C ILE A 73 11.47 10.04 -6.36
N ASN A 74 12.07 9.38 -7.36
CA ASN A 74 12.34 7.95 -7.35
C ASN A 74 13.32 7.57 -6.25
N ALA A 75 14.42 8.30 -6.09
CA ALA A 75 15.37 8.09 -5.01
C ALA A 75 14.69 8.22 -3.64
N HIS A 76 13.91 9.30 -3.43
CA HIS A 76 13.16 9.50 -2.20
C HIS A 76 12.21 8.33 -1.87
N ASN A 77 11.45 7.82 -2.84
CA ASN A 77 10.54 6.71 -2.61
C ASN A 77 11.26 5.36 -2.40
N ALA A 78 12.45 5.19 -2.98
CA ALA A 78 13.30 4.04 -2.67
C ALA A 78 13.83 4.09 -1.24
N ASP A 79 14.33 5.24 -0.80
CA ASP A 79 14.81 5.46 0.56
C ASP A 79 13.67 5.35 1.59
N LEU A 80 12.50 5.90 1.26
CA LEU A 80 11.30 5.77 2.09
C LEU A 80 10.88 4.31 2.28
N GLN A 81 10.94 3.50 1.23
CA GLN A 81 10.63 2.08 1.35
C GLN A 81 11.58 1.37 2.32
N LEU A 82 12.88 1.65 2.24
CA LEU A 82 13.87 1.08 3.16
C LEU A 82 13.66 1.57 4.60
N ALA A 83 13.34 2.85 4.77
CA ALA A 83 13.05 3.42 6.08
C ALA A 83 11.77 2.83 6.72
N LEU A 84 10.73 2.58 5.93
CA LEU A 84 9.52 1.89 6.39
C LEU A 84 9.80 0.45 6.86
N VAL A 85 10.68 -0.27 6.16
CA VAL A 85 11.13 -1.60 6.59
C VAL A 85 11.91 -1.53 7.90
N ALA A 86 12.77 -0.53 8.05
CA ALA A 86 13.55 -0.33 9.27
C ALA A 86 12.69 0.11 10.47
N ASP A 87 11.65 0.93 10.24
CA ASP A 87 10.67 1.35 11.24
C ASP A 87 9.86 0.16 11.78
N GLY A 88 9.48 -0.78 10.92
CA GLY A 88 8.88 -2.06 11.29
C GLY A 88 7.39 -2.03 11.64
N ARG A 89 6.73 -0.86 11.70
CA ARG A 89 5.28 -0.76 11.97
C ARG A 89 4.44 -1.28 10.81
N ILE A 90 4.91 -1.08 9.57
CA ILE A 90 4.25 -1.55 8.34
C ILE A 90 5.29 -2.12 7.38
N TYR A 91 4.84 -3.03 6.51
CA TYR A 91 5.65 -3.53 5.42
C TYR A 91 5.00 -3.20 4.08
N ILE A 92 5.72 -2.49 3.23
CA ILE A 92 5.28 -2.12 1.88
C ILE A 92 6.37 -2.52 0.89
N SER A 93 6.01 -3.26 -0.14
CA SER A 93 6.93 -3.61 -1.22
C SER A 93 7.06 -2.46 -2.23
N PRO A 94 8.23 -2.27 -2.86
CA PRO A 94 8.37 -1.35 -3.96
C PRO A 94 7.78 -1.93 -5.26
N ALA A 95 7.49 -1.05 -6.21
CA ALA A 95 7.17 -1.39 -7.59
C ALA A 95 7.84 -0.43 -8.56
N GLN A 96 8.09 -0.88 -9.79
CA GLN A 96 8.53 -0.02 -10.90
C GLN A 96 7.40 0.05 -11.92
N ILE A 97 6.91 1.26 -12.18
CA ILE A 97 5.85 1.50 -13.15
C ILE A 97 6.30 2.69 -14.03
N ASP A 98 6.42 2.48 -15.33
CA ASP A 98 6.84 3.48 -16.32
C ASP A 98 8.13 4.22 -15.94
N GLY A 99 9.12 3.48 -15.43
CA GLY A 99 10.42 4.03 -15.01
C GLY A 99 10.38 4.80 -13.68
N ASN A 100 9.25 4.79 -12.97
CA ASN A 100 9.08 5.44 -11.68
C ASN A 100 9.02 4.43 -10.55
N THR A 101 9.61 4.80 -9.40
CA THR A 101 9.58 4.01 -8.16
C THR A 101 8.31 4.35 -7.38
N TRP A 102 7.54 3.31 -7.06
CA TRP A 102 6.29 3.37 -6.32
C TRP A 102 6.36 2.54 -5.06
N LEU A 103 5.67 2.95 -4.02
CA LEU A 103 5.27 2.10 -2.91
C LEU A 103 4.04 1.31 -3.33
N ARG A 104 3.99 0.02 -2.99
CA ARG A 104 2.89 -0.86 -3.39
C ARG A 104 2.25 -1.55 -2.18
N PRO A 105 1.45 -0.84 -1.38
CA PRO A 105 0.58 -1.46 -0.38
C PRO A 105 -0.33 -2.50 -1.02
N CYS A 106 -0.50 -3.63 -0.33
CA CYS A 106 -1.35 -4.73 -0.78
C CYS A 106 -2.14 -5.28 0.42
N PHE A 107 -3.46 -5.22 0.33
CA PHE A 107 -4.37 -5.70 1.36
C PHE A 107 -4.76 -7.15 1.08
N THR A 108 -4.23 -8.07 1.85
CA THR A 108 -4.48 -9.52 1.70
C THR A 108 -4.81 -10.21 3.01
N ASN A 109 -4.72 -9.49 4.13
CA ASN A 109 -4.98 -10.02 5.45
C ASN A 109 -6.43 -9.74 5.85
N PHE A 110 -7.20 -10.79 6.09
CA PHE A 110 -8.60 -10.70 6.53
C PHE A 110 -8.79 -10.03 7.90
N ARG A 111 -7.71 -9.79 8.65
CA ARG A 111 -7.73 -9.08 9.94
C ARG A 111 -7.50 -7.59 9.81
N THR A 112 -7.08 -7.12 8.64
CA THR A 112 -6.87 -5.68 8.40
C THR A 112 -8.20 -4.94 8.48
N THR A 113 -8.20 -3.84 9.20
CA THR A 113 -9.36 -2.95 9.38
C THR A 113 -9.13 -1.61 8.68
N ASN A 114 -10.18 -0.81 8.53
CA ASN A 114 -10.05 0.56 8.01
C ASN A 114 -9.17 1.45 8.91
N ALA A 115 -9.13 1.19 10.21
CA ALA A 115 -8.23 1.89 11.13
C ALA A 115 -6.76 1.59 10.82
N ASP A 116 -6.44 0.33 10.46
CA ASP A 116 -5.08 -0.04 10.07
C ASP A 116 -4.67 0.64 8.75
N VAL A 117 -5.61 0.87 7.83
CA VAL A 117 -5.36 1.64 6.60
C VAL A 117 -4.97 3.09 6.92
N GLN A 118 -5.69 3.73 7.86
CA GLN A 118 -5.36 5.08 8.33
C GLN A 118 -3.97 5.10 8.97
N VAL A 119 -3.69 4.17 9.88
CA VAL A 119 -2.37 4.05 10.51
C VAL A 119 -1.27 3.87 9.48
N ALA A 120 -1.46 3.02 8.47
CA ALA A 120 -0.47 2.81 7.42
C ALA A 120 -0.20 4.11 6.63
N PHE A 121 -1.23 4.87 6.29
CA PHE A 121 -1.11 6.14 5.60
C PHE A 121 -0.34 7.18 6.44
N ASP A 122 -0.66 7.29 7.72
CA ASP A 122 -0.01 8.22 8.64
C ASP A 122 1.46 7.85 8.88
N VAL A 123 1.78 6.55 9.00
CA VAL A 123 3.16 6.05 9.13
C VAL A 123 4.00 6.37 7.90
N ILE A 124 3.44 6.21 6.68
CA ILE A 124 4.17 6.58 5.46
C ILE A 124 4.56 8.06 5.50
N ARG A 125 3.62 8.93 5.85
CA ARG A 125 3.86 10.38 5.93
C ARG A 125 4.85 10.76 7.04
N GLU A 126 4.72 10.17 8.22
CA GLU A 126 5.61 10.40 9.36
C GLU A 126 7.07 10.02 9.03
N VAL A 127 7.29 8.80 8.52
CA VAL A 127 8.62 8.32 8.16
C VAL A 127 9.22 9.14 7.02
N SER A 128 8.41 9.53 6.04
CA SER A 128 8.87 10.39 4.95
C SER A 128 9.29 11.79 5.43
N ASN A 129 8.54 12.39 6.35
CA ASN A 129 8.89 13.70 6.92
C ASN A 129 10.20 13.62 7.72
N ALA A 130 10.42 12.53 8.45
CA ALA A 130 11.67 12.30 9.16
C ALA A 130 12.86 12.20 8.20
N LEU A 131 12.72 11.50 7.06
CA LEU A 131 13.74 11.43 6.01
C LEU A 131 14.03 12.79 5.37
N ALA A 132 13.03 13.62 5.15
CA ALA A 132 13.19 14.93 4.52
C ALA A 132 13.88 15.95 5.44
N SER A 133 13.94 15.67 6.74
CA SER A 133 14.53 16.54 7.79
C SER A 133 15.96 16.13 8.17
N ALA A 134 16.44 14.98 7.68
CA ALA A 134 17.77 14.44 7.95
C ALA A 134 18.77 14.80 6.85
#